data_b22f48fcdb5f8a9ad93618ec1fba21b8
#
_entry.id   b22f48fcdb5f8a9ad93618ec1fba21b8
#
_cell.length_a   1.000
_cell.length_b   1.000
_cell.length_c   1.000
_cell.angle_alpha   90.00
_cell.angle_beta   90.00
_cell.angle_gamma   90.00
#
_symmetry.space_group_name_H-M   'P 1'
#
loop_
_entity.id
_entity.type
_entity.pdbx_description
1 polymer ?
#
loop_
_entity_poly.entity_id
_entity_poly.type
_entity_poly.pdbx_seq_one_letter_code
_entity_poly.pdbx_strand_id
1 'polypeptide(L)'
;MATIEGPETSSFAIVGYAARFPGATDAESFWEMLREGRDAVSEVPQDRWDVDEFFDGDPDARGKIITRRAGFLEDAVGFDAPFFGVSTREAKMMDPQQRLLLEMAWRAVEHSGTAPSALANTQTGVFIGLATHDYLGMASAELAYPDIE
;
A
#
# COMPACT_ATOMS: atom_id res chain seq x y z
N MET A 1 -22.03 20.01 46.66
CA MET A 1 -21.89 18.69 45.99
C MET A 1 -21.37 19.04 44.59
N ALA A 2 -20.07 18.88 44.36
CA ALA A 2 -19.46 19.23 43.06
C ALA A 2 -19.72 18.05 42.10
N THR A 3 -20.40 18.32 41.01
CA THR A 3 -20.59 17.38 39.91
C THR A 3 -19.23 17.24 39.20
N ILE A 4 -18.63 16.08 39.28
CA ILE A 4 -17.45 15.73 38.50
C ILE A 4 -17.97 15.51 37.08
N GLU A 5 -17.83 16.52 36.20
CA GLU A 5 -17.99 16.33 34.75
C GLU A 5 -16.89 15.37 34.29
N GLY A 6 -17.29 14.19 33.83
CA GLY A 6 -16.37 13.26 33.19
C GLY A 6 -15.77 13.85 31.92
N PRO A 7 -14.61 13.35 31.43
CA PRO A 7 -14.00 13.86 30.21
C PRO A 7 -15.02 13.79 29.06
N GLU A 8 -15.21 14.92 28.35
CA GLU A 8 -16.01 14.93 27.14
C GLU A 8 -15.49 13.84 26.20
N THR A 9 -16.32 12.85 25.89
CA THR A 9 -15.98 11.83 24.91
C THR A 9 -16.01 12.49 23.52
N SER A 10 -14.83 12.83 22.99
CA SER A 10 -14.71 13.32 21.64
C SER A 10 -15.18 12.23 20.69
N SER A 11 -16.20 12.50 19.88
CA SER A 11 -16.66 11.60 18.83
C SER A 11 -15.96 11.93 17.52
N PHE A 12 -15.47 10.91 16.82
CA PHE A 12 -14.87 11.03 15.50
C PHE A 12 -15.74 10.33 14.47
N ALA A 13 -15.87 10.90 13.29
CA ALA A 13 -16.57 10.29 12.16
C ALA A 13 -15.58 9.87 11.08
N ILE A 14 -15.71 8.65 10.59
CA ILE A 14 -15.05 8.22 9.36
C ILE A 14 -15.90 8.73 8.21
N VAL A 15 -15.39 9.69 7.44
CA VAL A 15 -16.12 10.33 6.33
C VAL A 15 -15.76 9.76 4.97
N GLY A 16 -14.62 9.07 4.85
CA GLY A 16 -14.19 8.43 3.63
C GLY A 16 -13.18 7.33 3.92
N TYR A 17 -13.15 6.33 3.06
CA TYR A 17 -12.19 5.23 3.14
C TYR A 17 -11.86 4.71 1.73
N ALA A 18 -10.69 4.11 1.60
CA ALA A 18 -10.30 3.31 0.45
C ALA A 18 -9.48 2.12 0.91
N ALA A 19 -9.54 1.04 0.17
CA ALA A 19 -8.84 -0.19 0.50
C ALA A 19 -8.40 -0.91 -0.77
N ARG A 20 -7.28 -1.63 -0.68
CA ARG A 20 -6.78 -2.52 -1.71
C ARG A 20 -6.12 -3.72 -1.04
N PHE A 21 -6.63 -4.90 -1.34
CA PHE A 21 -6.17 -6.16 -0.77
C PHE A 21 -5.91 -7.19 -1.85
N PRO A 22 -5.13 -8.23 -1.58
CA PRO A 22 -5.03 -9.37 -2.48
C PRO A 22 -6.43 -9.92 -2.84
N GLY A 23 -6.73 -10.04 -4.12
CA GLY A 23 -8.03 -10.50 -4.62
C GLY A 23 -9.20 -9.52 -4.47
N ALA A 24 -8.93 -8.26 -4.02
CA ALA A 24 -9.96 -7.22 -3.88
C ALA A 24 -9.37 -5.82 -4.13
N THR A 25 -9.94 -5.08 -5.07
CA THR A 25 -9.46 -3.75 -5.48
C THR A 25 -10.11 -2.60 -4.73
N ASP A 26 -11.13 -2.87 -3.95
CA ASP A 26 -11.89 -1.92 -3.14
C ASP A 26 -12.52 -2.60 -1.92
N ALA A 27 -13.21 -1.83 -1.07
CA ALA A 27 -13.80 -2.33 0.14
C ALA A 27 -15.02 -3.24 -0.11
N GLU A 28 -15.78 -2.98 -1.16
CA GLU A 28 -16.94 -3.77 -1.56
C GLU A 28 -16.53 -5.17 -1.97
N SER A 29 -15.58 -5.29 -2.89
CA SER A 29 -15.04 -6.58 -3.35
C SER A 29 -14.32 -7.34 -2.22
N PHE A 30 -13.68 -6.61 -1.29
CA PHE A 30 -13.10 -7.21 -0.10
C PHE A 30 -14.18 -7.81 0.83
N TRP A 31 -15.28 -7.08 1.03
CA TRP A 31 -16.39 -7.59 1.82
C TRP A 31 -17.04 -8.83 1.19
N GLU A 32 -17.22 -8.82 -0.13
CA GLU A 32 -17.73 -9.99 -0.86
C GLU A 32 -16.81 -11.19 -0.71
N MET A 33 -15.50 -10.99 -0.86
CA MET A 33 -14.49 -12.01 -0.66
C MET A 33 -14.57 -12.64 0.74
N LEU A 34 -14.74 -11.82 1.78
CA LEU A 34 -14.90 -12.29 3.16
C LEU A 34 -16.21 -13.08 3.34
N ARG A 35 -17.32 -12.61 2.79
CA ARG A 35 -18.61 -13.27 2.83
C ARG A 35 -18.61 -14.65 2.19
N GLU A 36 -17.86 -14.77 1.08
CA GLU A 36 -17.71 -16.01 0.33
C GLU A 36 -16.68 -16.96 0.94
N GLY A 37 -15.91 -16.52 1.92
CA GLY A 37 -14.83 -17.29 2.52
C GLY A 37 -13.69 -17.58 1.53
N ARG A 38 -13.46 -16.68 0.54
CA ARG A 38 -12.39 -16.86 -0.46
C ARG A 38 -11.02 -16.64 0.18
N ASP A 39 -10.09 -17.55 -0.10
CA ASP A 39 -8.68 -17.41 0.21
C ASP A 39 -7.97 -16.68 -0.95
N ALA A 40 -7.40 -15.52 -0.69
CA ALA A 40 -6.65 -14.73 -1.66
C ALA A 40 -5.13 -14.98 -1.57
N VAL A 41 -4.70 -15.92 -0.74
CA VAL A 41 -3.30 -16.34 -0.71
C VAL A 41 -3.01 -17.23 -1.92
N SER A 42 -2.11 -16.81 -2.76
CA SER A 42 -1.71 -17.52 -3.99
C SER A 42 -0.23 -17.90 -3.97
N GLU A 43 0.19 -18.75 -4.87
CA GLU A 43 1.61 -18.95 -5.14
C GLU A 43 2.21 -17.67 -5.72
N VAL A 44 3.51 -17.45 -5.50
CA VAL A 44 4.25 -16.29 -6.04
C VAL A 44 4.03 -16.21 -7.56
N PRO A 45 3.48 -15.11 -8.10
CA PRO A 45 3.33 -14.93 -9.53
C PRO A 45 4.69 -14.88 -10.23
N GLN A 46 4.77 -15.45 -11.44
CA GLN A 46 6.02 -15.52 -12.21
C GLN A 46 6.61 -14.16 -12.58
N ASP A 47 5.77 -13.13 -12.66
CA ASP A 47 6.17 -11.75 -12.93
C ASP A 47 6.78 -11.05 -11.71
N ARG A 48 6.78 -11.69 -10.54
CA ARG A 48 7.40 -11.15 -9.31
C ARG A 48 8.83 -11.65 -9.16
N TRP A 49 9.00 -12.95 -9.02
CA TRP A 49 10.29 -13.62 -9.00
C TRP A 49 10.11 -15.13 -9.23
N ASP A 50 11.19 -15.80 -9.62
CA ASP A 50 11.20 -17.25 -9.72
C ASP A 50 11.24 -17.87 -8.31
N VAL A 51 10.10 -18.39 -7.88
CA VAL A 51 9.97 -18.98 -6.53
C VAL A 51 10.83 -20.23 -6.38
N ASP A 52 11.07 -21.00 -7.45
CA ASP A 52 11.87 -22.22 -7.38
C ASP A 52 13.36 -21.92 -7.11
N GLU A 53 13.84 -20.76 -7.53
CA GLU A 53 15.20 -20.30 -7.21
C GLU A 53 15.38 -20.01 -5.73
N PHE A 54 14.34 -19.46 -5.06
CA PHE A 54 14.44 -18.96 -3.68
C PHE A 54 13.82 -19.89 -2.64
N PHE A 55 12.98 -20.84 -3.02
CA PHE A 55 12.30 -21.71 -2.07
C PHE A 55 13.20 -22.86 -1.61
N ASP A 56 13.19 -23.12 -0.30
CA ASP A 56 13.69 -24.35 0.31
C ASP A 56 12.77 -24.73 1.49
N GLY A 57 12.43 -26.01 1.59
CA GLY A 57 11.62 -26.50 2.71
C GLY A 57 12.38 -26.60 4.04
N ASP A 58 13.70 -26.46 4.02
CA ASP A 58 14.54 -26.42 5.21
C ASP A 58 14.55 -25.00 5.80
N PRO A 59 14.03 -24.77 7.01
CA PRO A 59 14.02 -23.47 7.64
C PRO A 59 15.40 -22.89 7.95
N ASP A 60 16.45 -23.75 8.01
CA ASP A 60 17.81 -23.35 8.28
C ASP A 60 18.62 -23.04 7.00
N ALA A 61 18.03 -23.24 5.81
CA ALA A 61 18.66 -22.96 4.53
C ALA A 61 18.92 -21.46 4.35
N ARG A 62 20.20 -21.06 4.25
CA ARG A 62 20.59 -19.65 4.13
C ARG A 62 20.20 -19.05 2.78
N GLY A 63 19.63 -17.85 2.80
CA GLY A 63 19.24 -17.11 1.58
C GLY A 63 18.02 -17.71 0.88
N LYS A 64 17.27 -18.56 1.56
CA LYS A 64 16.05 -19.20 1.05
C LYS A 64 14.82 -18.75 1.83
N ILE A 65 13.66 -18.94 1.23
CA ILE A 65 12.34 -18.72 1.83
C ILE A 65 11.64 -20.07 2.01
N ILE A 66 10.90 -20.22 3.12
CA ILE A 66 10.20 -21.47 3.45
C ILE A 66 8.75 -21.49 2.96
N THR A 67 8.29 -20.42 2.32
CA THR A 67 6.92 -20.34 1.79
C THR A 67 6.94 -20.00 0.30
N ARG A 68 6.03 -20.63 -0.43
CA ARG A 68 5.78 -20.35 -1.84
C ARG A 68 4.55 -19.48 -2.06
N ARG A 69 3.83 -19.17 -0.97
CA ARG A 69 2.51 -18.51 -1.05
C ARG A 69 2.46 -17.27 -0.18
N ALA A 70 1.81 -16.23 -0.70
CA ALA A 70 1.54 -14.99 0.02
C ALA A 70 0.31 -14.29 -0.58
N GLY A 71 -0.08 -13.17 0.02
CA GLY A 71 -1.07 -12.28 -0.55
C GLY A 71 -0.41 -11.28 -1.52
N PHE A 72 -0.77 -11.33 -2.80
CA PHE A 72 -0.22 -10.43 -3.82
C PHE A 72 -1.29 -9.45 -4.29
N LEU A 73 -0.92 -8.18 -4.34
CA LEU A 73 -1.75 -7.16 -4.99
C LEU A 73 -1.59 -7.27 -6.51
N GLU A 74 -2.70 -7.27 -7.22
CA GLU A 74 -2.71 -7.07 -8.66
C GLU A 74 -2.23 -5.64 -8.96
N ASP A 75 -1.43 -5.47 -10.02
CA ASP A 75 -0.92 -4.17 -10.44
C ASP A 75 -0.35 -3.30 -9.31
N ALA A 76 0.58 -3.85 -8.53
CA ALA A 76 1.25 -3.10 -7.45
C ALA A 76 2.29 -2.09 -7.97
N VAL A 77 2.63 -2.14 -9.27
CA VAL A 77 3.68 -1.30 -9.89
C VAL A 77 3.12 -0.16 -10.74
N GLY A 78 1.88 -0.29 -11.23
CA GLY A 78 1.21 0.78 -12.00
C GLY A 78 1.02 2.03 -11.13
N PHE A 79 1.34 3.21 -11.69
CA PHE A 79 1.18 4.49 -11.00
C PHE A 79 1.08 5.62 -12.03
N ASP A 80 0.04 6.42 -11.94
CA ASP A 80 -0.12 7.61 -12.77
C ASP A 80 0.68 8.78 -12.21
N ALA A 81 1.99 8.74 -12.40
CA ALA A 81 2.91 9.76 -11.90
C ALA A 81 2.56 11.19 -12.39
N PRO A 82 2.20 11.43 -13.67
CA PRO A 82 1.76 12.73 -14.14
C PRO A 82 0.55 13.27 -13.39
N PHE A 83 -0.43 12.42 -13.09
CA PHE A 83 -1.63 12.81 -12.33
C PHE A 83 -1.25 13.38 -10.94
N PHE A 84 -0.26 12.78 -10.28
CA PHE A 84 0.22 13.23 -8.98
C PHE A 84 1.32 14.31 -9.07
N GLY A 85 1.64 14.81 -10.26
CA GLY A 85 2.71 15.79 -10.45
C GLY A 85 4.10 15.26 -10.17
N VAL A 86 4.29 13.94 -10.21
CA VAL A 86 5.56 13.24 -9.96
C VAL A 86 6.25 12.98 -11.30
N SER A 87 7.56 13.26 -11.39
CA SER A 87 8.33 12.94 -12.58
C SER A 87 8.51 11.41 -12.73
N THR A 88 8.68 10.93 -13.97
CA THR A 88 8.94 9.51 -14.24
C THR A 88 10.15 8.99 -13.49
N ARG A 89 11.22 9.79 -13.38
CA ARG A 89 12.43 9.43 -12.64
C ARG A 89 12.15 9.28 -11.15
N GLU A 90 11.43 10.21 -10.56
CA GLU A 90 11.05 10.19 -9.17
C GLU A 90 10.13 9.00 -8.87
N ALA A 91 9.12 8.75 -9.72
CA ALA A 91 8.20 7.64 -9.58
C ALA A 91 8.91 6.27 -9.57
N LYS A 92 9.95 6.09 -10.38
CA LYS A 92 10.77 4.88 -10.38
C LYS A 92 11.52 4.65 -9.05
N MET A 93 11.87 5.74 -8.36
CA MET A 93 12.59 5.68 -7.08
C MET A 93 11.66 5.59 -5.87
N MET A 94 10.38 5.91 -6.05
CA MET A 94 9.39 5.79 -4.97
C MET A 94 9.11 4.33 -4.65
N ASP A 95 9.10 4.01 -3.37
CA ASP A 95 8.61 2.71 -2.89
C ASP A 95 7.18 2.46 -3.42
N PRO A 96 6.86 1.25 -3.93
CA PRO A 96 5.49 0.90 -4.31
C PRO A 96 4.44 1.22 -3.24
N GLN A 97 4.79 1.09 -1.95
CA GLN A 97 3.91 1.46 -0.84
C GLN A 97 3.52 2.95 -0.89
N GLN A 98 4.48 3.83 -1.20
CA GLN A 98 4.21 5.28 -1.29
C GLN A 98 3.28 5.60 -2.47
N ARG A 99 3.50 4.95 -3.62
CA ARG A 99 2.65 5.10 -4.81
C ARG A 99 1.21 4.67 -4.53
N LEU A 100 1.05 3.48 -3.94
CA LEU A 100 -0.26 2.96 -3.52
C LEU A 100 -0.95 3.87 -2.49
N LEU A 101 -0.21 4.41 -1.53
CA LEU A 101 -0.77 5.32 -0.53
C LEU A 101 -1.29 6.61 -1.14
N LEU A 102 -0.61 7.18 -2.14
CA LEU A 102 -1.12 8.36 -2.86
C LEU A 102 -2.45 8.05 -3.53
N GLU A 103 -2.56 6.91 -4.24
CA GLU A 103 -3.81 6.50 -4.88
C GLU A 103 -4.92 6.25 -3.85
N MET A 104 -4.60 5.56 -2.74
CA MET A 104 -5.59 5.27 -1.71
C MET A 104 -6.05 6.53 -0.99
N ALA A 105 -5.15 7.47 -0.71
CA ALA A 105 -5.51 8.76 -0.12
C ALA A 105 -6.45 9.55 -1.04
N TRP A 106 -6.14 9.59 -2.34
CA TRP A 106 -7.02 10.22 -3.32
C TRP A 106 -8.41 9.61 -3.34
N ARG A 107 -8.49 8.27 -3.47
CA ARG A 107 -9.77 7.54 -3.47
C ARG A 107 -10.56 7.73 -2.17
N ALA A 108 -9.89 7.77 -1.02
CA ALA A 108 -10.57 8.00 0.26
C ALA A 108 -11.19 9.41 0.35
N VAL A 109 -10.49 10.43 -0.19
CA VAL A 109 -11.02 11.79 -0.28
C VAL A 109 -12.21 11.84 -1.25
N GLU A 110 -12.11 11.22 -2.42
CA GLU A 110 -13.24 11.12 -3.37
C GLU A 110 -14.45 10.41 -2.74
N HIS A 111 -14.22 9.28 -2.05
CA HIS A 111 -15.27 8.55 -1.36
C HIS A 111 -15.98 9.39 -0.30
N SER A 112 -15.30 10.33 0.34
CA SER A 112 -15.91 11.27 1.29
C SER A 112 -16.84 12.31 0.63
N GLY A 113 -16.86 12.38 -0.71
CA GLY A 113 -17.55 13.44 -1.45
C GLY A 113 -16.87 14.80 -1.36
N THR A 114 -15.64 14.88 -0.82
CA THR A 114 -14.87 16.11 -0.67
C THR A 114 -13.97 16.28 -1.90
N ALA A 115 -14.01 17.46 -2.52
CA ALA A 115 -13.04 17.76 -3.57
C ALA A 115 -11.63 17.89 -2.95
N PRO A 116 -10.59 17.24 -3.49
CA PRO A 116 -9.23 17.33 -2.95
C PRO A 116 -8.72 18.75 -2.80
N SER A 117 -9.10 19.64 -3.71
CA SER A 117 -8.77 21.08 -3.63
C SER A 117 -9.37 21.80 -2.41
N ALA A 118 -10.47 21.28 -1.86
CA ALA A 118 -11.08 21.84 -0.65
C ALA A 118 -10.25 21.59 0.61
N LEU A 119 -9.32 20.64 0.58
CA LEU A 119 -8.40 20.37 1.67
C LEU A 119 -7.18 21.32 1.67
N ALA A 120 -6.98 22.07 0.58
CA ALA A 120 -5.87 23.02 0.49
C ALA A 120 -6.00 24.11 1.55
N ASN A 121 -4.89 24.41 2.24
CA ASN A 121 -4.81 25.41 3.32
C ASN A 121 -5.73 25.14 4.53
N THR A 122 -6.22 23.91 4.71
CA THR A 122 -6.93 23.49 5.92
C THR A 122 -5.95 22.94 6.95
N GLN A 123 -6.42 22.77 8.21
CA GLN A 123 -5.67 22.10 9.25
C GLN A 123 -5.88 20.59 9.18
N THR A 124 -5.53 19.98 8.05
CA THR A 124 -5.65 18.54 7.82
C THR A 124 -4.34 17.86 8.18
N GLY A 125 -4.37 16.94 9.14
CA GLY A 125 -3.24 16.09 9.49
C GLY A 125 -3.17 14.86 8.58
N VAL A 126 -1.93 14.41 8.27
CA VAL A 126 -1.67 13.16 7.54
C VAL A 126 -0.87 12.23 8.43
N PHE A 127 -1.38 11.03 8.67
CA PHE A 127 -0.74 10.03 9.52
C PHE A 127 -0.65 8.72 8.74
N ILE A 128 0.58 8.25 8.48
CA ILE A 128 0.85 7.08 7.64
C ILE A 128 1.74 6.11 8.41
N GLY A 129 1.36 4.83 8.41
CA GLY A 129 2.20 3.73 8.86
C GLY A 129 2.80 2.97 7.67
N LEU A 130 4.12 2.82 7.65
CA LEU A 130 4.85 1.98 6.71
C LEU A 130 5.69 0.97 7.48
N ALA A 131 5.75 -0.27 7.01
CA ALA A 131 6.39 -1.35 7.74
C ALA A 131 7.86 -1.58 7.36
N THR A 132 8.23 -1.41 6.08
CA THR A 132 9.57 -1.73 5.55
C THR A 132 10.10 -0.64 4.63
N HIS A 133 11.43 -0.65 4.41
CA HIS A 133 12.13 0.28 3.51
C HIS A 133 13.04 -0.48 2.52
N ASP A 134 12.73 -1.74 2.22
CA ASP A 134 13.58 -2.63 1.43
C ASP A 134 13.81 -2.11 0.00
N TYR A 135 12.81 -1.42 -0.57
CA TYR A 135 12.88 -0.82 -1.89
C TYR A 135 13.99 0.23 -2.04
N LEU A 136 14.32 0.95 -0.98
CA LEU A 136 15.40 1.95 -1.00
C LEU A 136 16.76 1.31 -1.31
N GLY A 137 17.00 0.09 -0.83
CA GLY A 137 18.21 -0.67 -1.13
C GLY A 137 18.33 -1.02 -2.61
N MET A 138 17.22 -1.42 -3.24
CA MET A 138 17.15 -1.74 -4.67
C MET A 138 17.34 -0.49 -5.53
N ALA A 139 16.63 0.59 -5.21
CA ALA A 139 16.73 1.86 -5.95
C ALA A 139 18.13 2.47 -5.88
N SER A 140 18.83 2.35 -4.74
CA SER A 140 20.19 2.84 -4.59
C SER A 140 21.21 1.98 -5.37
N ALA A 141 20.98 0.68 -5.52
CA ALA A 141 21.82 -0.18 -6.35
C ALA A 141 21.70 0.16 -7.85
N GLU A 142 20.48 0.45 -8.32
CA GLU A 142 20.24 0.89 -9.70
C GLU A 142 20.89 2.26 -9.99
N LEU A 143 20.91 3.16 -9.02
CA LEU A 143 21.58 4.47 -9.14
C LEU A 143 23.10 4.39 -9.08
N ALA A 144 23.65 3.39 -8.41
CA ALA A 144 25.09 3.19 -8.31
C ALA A 144 25.72 2.70 -9.65
N TYR A 145 24.89 2.16 -10.54
CA TYR A 145 25.27 1.74 -11.89
C TYR A 145 24.30 2.35 -12.92
N PRO A 146 24.40 3.68 -13.18
CA PRO A 146 23.67 4.24 -14.31
C PRO A 146 24.23 3.56 -15.56
N ASP A 147 23.37 2.87 -16.32
CA ASP A 147 23.70 2.44 -17.66
C ASP A 147 24.14 3.69 -18.45
N ILE A 148 25.42 3.77 -18.70
CA ILE A 148 26.03 4.79 -19.56
C ILE A 148 25.82 4.28 -20.99
N GLU A 149 24.71 4.63 -21.60
CA GLU A 149 24.54 4.66 -23.06
C GLU A 149 24.64 6.08 -23.56
#